data_dab54aac35150fe5c42ea60e4ed07f93
#
_entry.id   dab54aac35150fe5c42ea60e4ed07f93
#
_cell.length_a   1.000
_cell.length_b   1.000
_cell.length_c   1.000
_cell.angle_alpha   90.00
_cell.angle_beta   90.00
_cell.angle_gamma   90.00
#
_symmetry.space_group_name_H-M   'P 1'
#
loop_
_entity.id
_entity.type
_entity.pdbx_description
1 polymer ?
#
loop_
_entity_poly.entity_id
_entity_poly.type
_entity_poly.pdbx_seq_one_letter_code
_entity_poly.pdbx_strand_id
1 'polypeptide(L)'
;MALIAKESGGGGGEFTPVPQGMHLARCYRVIDLGTQESTYLGTVKHLPKVMLQFEVHGEDDVGKPIVTAKNEPMSISKNFTLSLAEKATLRKDLQTWRGREFTEDELRGFELKNVLGAWAMVSVIKAMGNNGKEYTNIAAIMSVPPAIKKAGIPQGHNELKLFSIDEPDMALFDSFSNGLREKIEKSPEWQARGGSSAPAPAKAPSSGFDDMDDDIPF
;
A
#
# COMPACT_ATOMS: atom_id res chain seq x y z
N MET A 1 -36.83 -34.90 -0.24
CA MET A 1 -36.02 -33.70 -0.55
C MET A 1 -34.61 -34.16 -0.88
N ALA A 2 -34.12 -33.85 -2.06
CA ALA A 2 -32.75 -34.24 -2.46
C ALA A 2 -31.76 -33.20 -1.94
N LEU A 3 -30.77 -33.63 -1.15
CA LEU A 3 -29.61 -32.85 -0.75
C LEU A 3 -28.67 -32.77 -1.96
N ILE A 4 -28.68 -31.64 -2.67
CA ILE A 4 -27.79 -31.38 -3.78
C ILE A 4 -26.61 -30.59 -3.24
N ALA A 5 -25.43 -31.22 -3.16
CA ALA A 5 -24.17 -30.51 -2.96
C ALA A 5 -23.86 -29.72 -4.24
N LYS A 6 -23.88 -28.41 -4.16
CA LYS A 6 -23.36 -27.53 -5.21
C LYS A 6 -21.92 -27.17 -4.84
N GLU A 7 -21.03 -27.30 -5.82
CA GLU A 7 -19.71 -26.73 -5.73
C GLU A 7 -19.87 -25.22 -5.50
N SER A 8 -19.56 -24.74 -4.29
CA SER A 8 -19.45 -23.33 -4.04
C SER A 8 -18.23 -22.85 -4.77
N GLY A 9 -18.41 -22.48 -6.02
CA GLY A 9 -17.39 -21.74 -6.76
C GLY A 9 -17.01 -20.54 -5.94
N GLY A 10 -15.85 -20.59 -5.30
CA GLY A 10 -15.27 -19.43 -4.67
C GLY A 10 -15.25 -18.32 -5.72
N GLY A 11 -15.93 -17.21 -5.45
CA GLY A 11 -15.99 -16.04 -6.33
C GLY A 11 -14.63 -15.36 -6.43
N GLY A 12 -13.62 -16.09 -6.89
CA GLY A 12 -12.35 -15.60 -7.35
C GLY A 12 -12.52 -15.20 -8.80
N GLY A 13 -13.06 -14.00 -9.07
CA GLY A 13 -12.84 -13.39 -10.37
C GLY A 13 -11.34 -13.48 -10.66
N GLU A 14 -10.99 -13.87 -11.87
CA GLU A 14 -9.61 -13.97 -12.30
C GLU A 14 -8.93 -12.62 -12.05
N PHE A 15 -8.09 -12.55 -10.99
CA PHE A 15 -7.40 -11.33 -10.63
C PHE A 15 -6.34 -11.06 -11.70
N THR A 16 -6.61 -10.09 -12.54
CA THR A 16 -5.63 -9.61 -13.52
C THR A 16 -4.73 -8.60 -12.83
N PRO A 17 -3.44 -8.88 -12.64
CA PRO A 17 -2.52 -7.92 -12.04
C PRO A 17 -2.26 -6.73 -12.97
N VAL A 18 -1.90 -5.58 -12.40
CA VAL A 18 -1.43 -4.43 -13.18
C VAL A 18 -0.23 -4.86 -14.03
N PRO A 19 -0.18 -4.54 -15.35
CA PRO A 19 0.93 -4.92 -16.20
C PRO A 19 2.28 -4.43 -15.68
N GLN A 20 3.35 -5.18 -15.96
CA GLN A 20 4.71 -4.71 -15.70
C GLN A 20 5.00 -3.47 -16.53
N GLY A 21 5.75 -2.50 -15.98
CA GLY A 21 6.13 -1.30 -16.70
C GLY A 21 6.13 -0.05 -15.83
N MET A 22 6.24 1.09 -16.51
CA MET A 22 6.17 2.41 -15.90
C MET A 22 4.78 3.00 -16.14
N HIS A 23 4.03 3.26 -15.07
CA HIS A 23 2.66 3.72 -15.18
C HIS A 23 2.46 5.04 -14.44
N LEU A 24 1.61 5.90 -15.02
CA LEU A 24 1.08 7.06 -14.32
C LEU A 24 0.05 6.58 -13.30
N ALA A 25 0.19 6.96 -12.04
CA ALA A 25 -0.70 6.53 -10.98
C ALA A 25 -1.00 7.66 -9.99
N ARG A 26 -2.17 7.60 -9.36
CA ARG A 26 -2.57 8.54 -8.31
C ARG A 26 -2.76 7.80 -6.99
N CYS A 27 -2.13 8.28 -5.94
CA CYS A 27 -2.37 7.78 -4.59
C CYS A 27 -3.79 8.18 -4.15
N TYR A 28 -4.70 7.23 -4.06
CA TYR A 28 -6.08 7.52 -3.66
C TYR A 28 -6.43 7.02 -2.27
N ARG A 29 -5.59 6.15 -1.70
CA ARG A 29 -5.86 5.61 -0.37
C ARG A 29 -4.57 5.45 0.44
N VAL A 30 -4.62 5.88 1.69
CA VAL A 30 -3.60 5.65 2.72
C VAL A 30 -4.26 4.86 3.83
N ILE A 31 -3.69 3.70 4.18
CA ILE A 31 -4.32 2.77 5.13
C ILE A 31 -3.31 2.45 6.23
N ASP A 32 -3.64 2.83 7.45
CA ASP A 32 -2.93 2.39 8.64
C ASP A 32 -3.19 0.89 8.86
N LEU A 33 -2.12 0.12 8.93
CA LEU A 33 -2.18 -1.32 9.17
C LEU A 33 -1.94 -1.68 10.64
N GLY A 34 -1.60 -0.68 11.47
CA GLY A 34 -1.12 -0.90 12.83
C GLY A 34 0.24 -1.60 12.87
N THR A 35 0.63 -2.02 14.05
CA THR A 35 1.87 -2.77 14.27
C THR A 35 1.72 -4.19 13.77
N GLN A 36 2.61 -4.58 12.87
CA GLN A 36 2.65 -5.90 12.25
C GLN A 36 3.95 -6.62 12.60
N GLU A 37 3.86 -7.94 12.69
CA GLU A 37 5.04 -8.79 12.80
C GLU A 37 5.80 -8.82 11.47
N SER A 38 7.10 -8.63 11.54
CA SER A 38 8.03 -8.74 10.43
C SER A 38 9.20 -9.61 10.85
N THR A 39 9.56 -10.62 10.06
CA THR A 39 10.67 -11.52 10.36
C THR A 39 11.81 -11.29 9.39
N TYR A 40 12.98 -10.93 9.90
CA TYR A 40 14.19 -10.74 9.12
C TYR A 40 15.37 -11.52 9.71
N LEU A 41 16.01 -12.34 8.88
CA LEU A 41 17.12 -13.20 9.28
C LEU A 41 16.84 -13.97 10.58
N GLY A 42 15.60 -14.47 10.75
CA GLY A 42 15.16 -15.19 11.93
C GLY A 42 14.83 -14.33 13.16
N THR A 43 14.98 -13.01 13.05
CA THR A 43 14.59 -12.08 14.12
C THR A 43 13.19 -11.54 13.84
N VAL A 44 12.28 -11.73 14.81
CA VAL A 44 10.93 -11.19 14.77
C VAL A 44 10.93 -9.76 15.30
N LYS A 45 10.36 -8.83 14.56
CA LYS A 45 10.18 -7.44 14.95
C LYS A 45 8.70 -7.05 14.81
N HIS A 46 8.24 -6.14 15.63
CA HIS A 46 6.91 -5.56 15.57
C HIS A 46 7.05 -4.11 15.13
N LEU A 47 6.61 -3.81 13.89
CA LEU A 47 6.81 -2.53 13.25
C LEU A 47 5.47 -1.92 12.82
N PRO A 48 5.24 -0.61 13.04
CA PRO A 48 4.07 0.05 12.52
C PRO A 48 4.14 0.08 11.00
N LYS A 49 3.06 -0.36 10.35
CA LYS A 49 2.99 -0.48 8.89
C LYS A 49 1.87 0.40 8.32
N VAL A 50 2.10 0.87 7.12
CA VAL A 50 1.12 1.63 6.33
C VAL A 50 1.06 1.09 4.90
N MET A 51 -0.11 1.13 4.29
CA MET A 51 -0.29 0.80 2.88
C MET A 51 -0.64 2.07 2.10
N LEU A 52 0.08 2.32 1.01
CA LEU A 52 -0.30 3.29 -0.01
C LEU A 52 -0.92 2.56 -1.18
N GLN A 53 -2.12 2.98 -1.60
CA GLN A 53 -2.84 2.38 -2.71
C GLN A 53 -3.00 3.40 -3.84
N PHE A 54 -2.68 2.94 -5.04
CA PHE A 54 -2.66 3.76 -6.25
C PHE A 54 -3.66 3.24 -7.26
N GLU A 55 -4.38 4.14 -7.92
CA GLU A 55 -5.09 3.87 -9.16
C GLU A 55 -4.16 4.13 -10.33
N VAL A 56 -4.10 3.20 -11.27
CA VAL A 56 -3.19 3.24 -12.42
C VAL A 56 -3.94 3.72 -13.65
N HIS A 57 -3.34 4.68 -14.35
CA HIS A 57 -3.90 5.28 -15.56
C HIS A 57 -2.97 5.10 -16.75
N GLY A 58 -3.54 5.01 -17.93
CA GLY A 58 -2.84 4.86 -19.19
C GLY A 58 -3.09 3.51 -19.86
N GLU A 59 -2.16 3.13 -20.70
CA GLU A 59 -2.22 1.93 -21.52
C GLU A 59 -1.00 1.06 -21.23
N ASP A 60 -1.14 -0.24 -21.51
CA ASP A 60 -0.02 -1.17 -21.48
C ASP A 60 0.86 -1.02 -22.74
N ASP A 61 1.90 -1.84 -22.85
CA ASP A 61 2.87 -1.85 -23.95
C ASP A 61 2.29 -2.21 -25.33
N VAL A 62 1.05 -2.72 -25.38
CA VAL A 62 0.32 -2.99 -26.63
C VAL A 62 -0.83 -1.99 -26.87
N GLY A 63 -0.91 -0.92 -26.09
CA GLY A 63 -1.91 0.14 -26.23
C GLY A 63 -3.29 -0.21 -25.69
N LYS A 64 -3.39 -1.21 -24.80
CA LYS A 64 -4.64 -1.57 -24.15
C LYS A 64 -4.79 -0.79 -22.82
N PRO A 65 -5.96 -0.15 -22.59
CA PRO A 65 -6.21 0.55 -21.32
C PRO A 65 -6.03 -0.35 -20.10
N ILE A 66 -5.36 0.19 -19.07
CA ILE A 66 -5.13 -0.51 -17.79
C ILE A 66 -6.36 -0.34 -16.91
N VAL A 67 -7.40 -1.10 -17.22
CA VAL A 67 -8.69 -1.03 -16.53
C VAL A 67 -9.20 -2.42 -16.15
N THR A 68 -10.06 -2.45 -15.15
CA THR A 68 -10.80 -3.64 -14.73
C THR A 68 -11.88 -4.01 -15.77
N ALA A 69 -12.52 -5.16 -15.60
CA ALA A 69 -13.68 -5.56 -16.42
C ALA A 69 -14.85 -4.58 -16.34
N LYS A 70 -14.89 -3.71 -15.33
CA LYS A 70 -15.88 -2.64 -15.16
C LYS A 70 -15.47 -1.30 -15.80
N ASN A 71 -14.35 -1.29 -16.53
CA ASN A 71 -13.76 -0.07 -17.11
C ASN A 71 -13.33 0.98 -16.07
N GLU A 72 -12.96 0.53 -14.86
CA GLU A 72 -12.39 1.35 -13.79
C GLU A 72 -10.87 1.22 -13.79
N PRO A 73 -10.08 2.24 -13.41
CA PRO A 73 -8.63 2.10 -13.29
C PRO A 73 -8.24 0.93 -12.38
N MET A 74 -7.27 0.14 -12.81
CA MET A 74 -6.72 -0.91 -11.97
C MET A 74 -5.99 -0.31 -10.77
N SER A 75 -5.93 -1.06 -9.67
CA SER A 75 -5.29 -0.60 -8.44
C SER A 75 -4.09 -1.47 -8.10
N ILE A 76 -3.04 -0.82 -7.58
CA ILE A 76 -1.87 -1.49 -7.03
C ILE A 76 -1.50 -0.83 -5.69
N SER A 77 -0.91 -1.60 -4.78
CA SER A 77 -0.55 -1.09 -3.46
C SER A 77 0.88 -1.45 -3.08
N LYS A 78 1.47 -0.65 -2.20
CA LYS A 78 2.76 -0.92 -1.57
C LYS A 78 2.64 -0.71 -0.06
N ASN A 79 3.17 -1.68 0.70
CA ASN A 79 3.27 -1.60 2.15
C ASN A 79 4.63 -0.98 2.53
N PHE A 80 4.63 -0.24 3.62
CA PHE A 80 5.83 0.37 4.17
C PHE A 80 5.86 0.20 5.69
N THR A 81 7.04 0.13 6.25
CA THR A 81 7.22 0.48 7.65
C THR A 81 6.99 1.98 7.80
N LEU A 82 6.18 2.39 8.78
CA LEU A 82 5.87 3.79 9.04
C LEU A 82 7.07 4.47 9.73
N SER A 83 8.12 4.71 8.96
CA SER A 83 9.38 5.30 9.41
C SER A 83 9.95 6.26 8.37
N LEU A 84 10.56 7.35 8.85
CA LEU A 84 11.34 8.28 8.04
C LEU A 84 12.83 8.22 8.40
N ALA A 85 13.29 7.13 9.01
CA ALA A 85 14.70 6.90 9.22
C ALA A 85 15.49 6.93 7.89
N GLU A 86 16.77 7.19 7.92
CA GLU A 86 17.58 7.43 6.73
C GLU A 86 17.53 6.29 5.71
N LYS A 87 17.48 5.04 6.22
CA LYS A 87 17.44 3.83 5.37
C LYS A 87 16.03 3.38 5.01
N ALA A 88 14.98 3.98 5.61
CA ALA A 88 13.60 3.58 5.40
C ALA A 88 13.16 3.70 3.95
N THR A 89 12.56 2.64 3.40
CA THR A 89 12.03 2.61 2.04
C THR A 89 10.95 3.69 1.84
N LEU A 90 10.09 3.90 2.84
CA LEU A 90 9.09 4.97 2.80
C LEU A 90 9.73 6.35 2.57
N ARG A 91 10.81 6.69 3.33
CA ARG A 91 11.53 7.95 3.16
C ARG A 91 12.11 8.07 1.75
N LYS A 92 12.76 7.03 1.25
CA LYS A 92 13.38 7.01 -0.09
C LYS A 92 12.33 7.21 -1.19
N ASP A 93 11.25 6.44 -1.15
CA ASP A 93 10.20 6.55 -2.15
C ASP A 93 9.49 7.91 -2.10
N LEU A 94 9.21 8.45 -0.90
CA LEU A 94 8.63 9.78 -0.76
C LEU A 94 9.56 10.89 -1.28
N GLN A 95 10.89 10.79 -1.07
CA GLN A 95 11.85 11.75 -1.61
C GLN A 95 11.90 11.69 -3.15
N THR A 96 11.97 10.49 -3.71
CA THR A 96 11.97 10.28 -5.17
C THR A 96 10.66 10.75 -5.82
N TRP A 97 9.53 10.48 -5.18
CA TRP A 97 8.21 10.91 -5.63
C TRP A 97 8.04 12.43 -5.60
N ARG A 98 8.47 13.05 -4.51
CA ARG A 98 8.41 14.52 -4.33
C ARG A 98 9.47 15.27 -5.15
N GLY A 99 10.53 14.57 -5.57
CA GLY A 99 11.69 15.15 -6.26
C GLY A 99 12.52 16.05 -5.36
N ARG A 100 12.43 15.90 -4.02
CA ARG A 100 13.22 16.66 -3.04
C ARG A 100 13.38 15.89 -1.73
N GLU A 101 14.39 16.21 -1.00
CA GLU A 101 14.62 15.68 0.34
C GLU A 101 13.64 16.24 1.37
N PHE A 102 13.57 15.57 2.50
CA PHE A 102 12.85 16.05 3.67
C PHE A 102 13.64 17.15 4.39
N THR A 103 12.96 18.17 4.84
CA THR A 103 13.54 19.14 5.78
C THR A 103 13.57 18.53 7.19
N GLU A 104 14.34 19.13 8.10
CA GLU A 104 14.41 18.67 9.49
C GLU A 104 13.03 18.70 10.17
N ASP A 105 12.20 19.69 9.87
CA ASP A 105 10.85 19.79 10.43
C ASP A 105 9.94 18.69 9.89
N GLU A 106 10.04 18.38 8.59
CA GLU A 106 9.29 17.27 8.00
C GLU A 106 9.74 15.91 8.57
N LEU A 107 11.01 15.75 8.89
CA LEU A 107 11.52 14.52 9.53
C LEU A 107 11.00 14.34 10.97
N ARG A 108 10.62 15.41 11.65
CA ARG A 108 9.98 15.32 12.98
C ARG A 108 8.53 14.88 12.92
N GLY A 109 7.86 15.09 11.77
CA GLY A 109 6.49 14.66 11.58
C GLY A 109 5.98 15.00 10.18
N PHE A 110 5.84 13.99 9.34
CA PHE A 110 5.25 14.12 8.01
C PHE A 110 3.92 13.39 7.96
N GLU A 111 2.86 14.13 7.75
CA GLU A 111 1.52 13.55 7.64
C GLU A 111 1.31 12.89 6.27
N LEU A 112 1.10 11.59 6.26
CA LEU A 112 0.89 10.82 5.03
C LEU A 112 -0.39 11.22 4.28
N LYS A 113 -1.34 11.90 4.92
CA LYS A 113 -2.48 12.48 4.20
C LYS A 113 -2.05 13.44 3.07
N ASN A 114 -0.85 14.04 3.17
CA ASN A 114 -0.32 14.96 2.17
C ASN A 114 0.01 14.30 0.83
N VAL A 115 0.09 12.96 0.79
CA VAL A 115 0.29 12.23 -0.48
C VAL A 115 -1.03 11.78 -1.12
N LEU A 116 -2.17 11.93 -0.44
CA LEU A 116 -3.47 11.66 -1.03
C LEU A 116 -3.74 12.61 -2.21
N GLY A 117 -4.17 12.04 -3.32
CA GLY A 117 -4.42 12.78 -4.55
C GLY A 117 -3.17 13.10 -5.36
N ALA A 118 -1.97 12.89 -4.81
CA ALA A 118 -0.73 13.15 -5.53
C ALA A 118 -0.50 12.10 -6.62
N TRP A 119 -0.04 12.58 -7.79
CA TRP A 119 0.32 11.75 -8.93
C TRP A 119 1.79 11.36 -8.89
N ALA A 120 2.06 10.14 -9.35
CA ALA A 120 3.38 9.54 -9.41
C ALA A 120 3.57 8.75 -10.70
N MET A 121 4.82 8.50 -11.07
CA MET A 121 5.17 7.37 -11.92
C MET A 121 5.51 6.18 -11.03
N VAL A 122 4.84 5.07 -11.21
CA VAL A 122 5.11 3.82 -10.49
C VAL A 122 5.78 2.82 -11.41
N SER A 123 6.90 2.25 -10.95
CA SER A 123 7.57 1.14 -11.63
C SER A 123 6.98 -0.16 -11.12
N VAL A 124 6.28 -0.90 -11.97
CA VAL A 124 5.67 -2.19 -11.64
C VAL A 124 6.52 -3.32 -12.16
N ILE A 125 6.88 -4.25 -11.30
CA ILE A 125 7.65 -5.45 -11.64
C ILE A 125 6.84 -6.71 -11.33
N LYS A 126 7.12 -7.77 -12.08
CA LYS A 126 6.56 -9.10 -11.81
C LYS A 126 7.40 -9.82 -10.77
N ALA A 127 6.74 -10.56 -9.91
CA ALA A 127 7.36 -11.44 -8.94
C ALA A 127 6.58 -12.77 -8.86
N MET A 128 7.27 -13.82 -8.48
CA MET A 128 6.66 -15.14 -8.26
C MET A 128 6.43 -15.34 -6.77
N GLY A 129 5.20 -15.64 -6.39
CA GLY A 129 4.88 -16.02 -5.02
C GLY A 129 5.35 -17.43 -4.67
N ASN A 130 5.46 -17.73 -3.38
CA ASN A 130 5.82 -19.07 -2.89
C ASN A 130 4.82 -20.16 -3.31
N ASN A 131 3.62 -19.77 -3.72
CA ASN A 131 2.57 -20.64 -4.25
C ASN A 131 2.65 -20.84 -5.79
N GLY A 132 3.71 -20.35 -6.44
CA GLY A 132 3.90 -20.40 -7.88
C GLY A 132 3.00 -19.46 -8.69
N LYS A 133 2.22 -18.60 -8.05
CA LYS A 133 1.40 -17.57 -8.73
C LYS A 133 2.22 -16.31 -8.98
N GLU A 134 2.06 -15.77 -10.19
CA GLU A 134 2.62 -14.48 -10.56
C GLU A 134 1.81 -13.36 -9.91
N TYR A 135 2.51 -12.38 -9.37
CA TYR A 135 1.95 -11.13 -8.84
C TYR A 135 2.82 -9.95 -9.23
N THR A 136 2.32 -8.74 -9.05
CA THR A 136 3.06 -7.53 -9.39
C THR A 136 3.22 -6.63 -8.16
N ASN A 137 4.39 -6.02 -8.08
CA ASN A 137 4.78 -5.12 -7.01
C ASN A 137 5.22 -3.76 -7.55
N ILE A 138 5.10 -2.72 -6.72
CA ILE A 138 5.70 -1.42 -6.99
C ILE A 138 7.17 -1.48 -6.54
N ALA A 139 8.10 -1.46 -7.49
CA ALA A 139 9.53 -1.38 -7.22
C ALA A 139 9.98 0.03 -6.81
N ALA A 140 9.44 1.06 -7.48
CA ALA A 140 9.79 2.46 -7.21
C ALA A 140 8.59 3.39 -7.44
N ILE A 141 8.58 4.50 -6.71
CA ILE A 141 7.62 5.59 -6.87
C ILE A 141 8.42 6.86 -7.17
N MET A 142 8.11 7.52 -8.28
CA MET A 142 8.89 8.64 -8.78
C MET A 142 8.00 9.84 -9.10
N SER A 143 8.60 11.01 -9.21
CA SER A 143 7.90 12.20 -9.65
C SER A 143 7.43 12.08 -11.10
N VAL A 144 6.25 12.63 -11.39
CA VAL A 144 5.74 12.69 -12.77
C VAL A 144 6.64 13.61 -13.60
N PRO A 145 7.17 13.14 -14.75
CA PRO A 145 7.98 13.94 -15.64
C PRO A 145 7.27 15.23 -16.10
N PRO A 146 8.00 16.35 -16.25
CA PRO A 146 7.41 17.61 -16.70
C PRO A 146 6.66 17.50 -18.03
N ALA A 147 7.12 16.65 -18.94
CA ALA A 147 6.48 16.42 -20.24
C ALA A 147 5.07 15.84 -20.06
N ILE A 148 4.87 14.87 -19.16
CA ILE A 148 3.56 14.29 -18.87
C ILE A 148 2.66 15.32 -18.19
N LYS A 149 3.20 16.08 -17.22
CA LYS A 149 2.45 17.17 -16.56
C LYS A 149 1.94 18.21 -17.58
N LYS A 150 2.81 18.55 -18.56
CA LYS A 150 2.48 19.52 -19.61
C LYS A 150 1.48 18.98 -20.65
N ALA A 151 1.52 17.68 -20.93
CA ALA A 151 0.54 17.02 -21.82
C ALA A 151 -0.85 16.91 -21.21
N GLY A 152 -0.95 17.02 -19.89
CA GLY A 152 -2.20 16.92 -19.14
C GLY A 152 -2.26 15.63 -18.31
N ILE A 153 -2.56 15.79 -17.04
CA ILE A 153 -2.79 14.66 -16.12
C ILE A 153 -4.29 14.36 -16.12
N PRO A 154 -4.71 13.09 -16.24
CA PRO A 154 -6.13 12.73 -16.24
C PRO A 154 -6.79 13.09 -14.89
N GLN A 155 -8.11 13.15 -14.89
CA GLN A 155 -8.85 13.27 -13.65
C GLN A 155 -8.77 11.94 -12.89
N GLY A 156 -8.56 12.00 -11.58
CA GLY A 156 -8.59 10.81 -10.75
C GLY A 156 -10.00 10.23 -10.64
N HIS A 157 -10.10 8.92 -10.57
CA HIS A 157 -11.36 8.19 -10.57
C HIS A 157 -11.86 7.93 -9.13
N ASN A 158 -10.99 7.39 -8.27
CA ASN A 158 -11.39 6.97 -6.93
C ASN A 158 -11.45 8.15 -5.95
N GLU A 159 -12.34 8.06 -4.96
CA GLU A 159 -12.35 8.99 -3.83
C GLU A 159 -11.07 8.87 -3.01
N LEU A 160 -10.59 10.01 -2.51
CA LEU A 160 -9.45 10.04 -1.62
C LEU A 160 -9.86 9.62 -0.20
N LYS A 161 -9.24 8.57 0.31
CA LYS A 161 -9.57 8.00 1.62
C LYS A 161 -8.32 7.82 2.48
N LEU A 162 -8.40 8.25 3.72
CA LEU A 162 -7.45 7.93 4.77
C LEU A 162 -8.14 7.01 5.77
N PHE A 163 -7.54 5.85 6.03
CA PHE A 163 -7.97 4.98 7.11
C PHE A 163 -6.94 5.02 8.23
N SER A 164 -7.38 5.39 9.43
CA SER A 164 -6.59 5.36 10.66
C SER A 164 -7.22 4.39 11.65
N ILE A 165 -6.41 3.63 12.37
CA ILE A 165 -6.88 2.76 13.44
C ILE A 165 -7.37 3.58 14.64
N ASP A 166 -6.81 4.75 14.88
CA ASP A 166 -7.22 5.61 16.01
C ASP A 166 -8.66 6.11 15.84
N GLU A 167 -9.04 6.51 14.63
CA GLU A 167 -10.38 7.01 14.29
C GLU A 167 -10.89 6.32 13.03
N PRO A 168 -11.29 5.02 13.09
CA PRO A 168 -11.64 4.25 11.90
C PRO A 168 -12.99 4.65 11.31
N ASP A 169 -12.98 4.91 10.02
CA ASP A 169 -14.18 4.86 9.19
C ASP A 169 -14.58 3.40 8.97
N MET A 170 -15.61 2.93 9.70
CA MET A 170 -16.05 1.54 9.62
C MET A 170 -16.66 1.20 8.26
N ALA A 171 -17.28 2.15 7.56
CA ALA A 171 -17.79 1.90 6.22
C ALA A 171 -16.64 1.65 5.23
N LEU A 172 -15.53 2.41 5.40
CA LEU A 172 -14.32 2.18 4.63
C LEU A 172 -13.68 0.83 4.99
N PHE A 173 -13.59 0.50 6.28
CA PHE A 173 -13.05 -0.77 6.77
C PHE A 173 -13.81 -1.97 6.20
N ASP A 174 -15.14 -1.94 6.20
CA ASP A 174 -15.98 -3.00 5.66
C ASP A 174 -15.83 -3.18 4.15
N SER A 175 -15.37 -2.14 3.44
CA SER A 175 -15.06 -2.18 2.01
C SER A 175 -13.74 -2.89 1.69
N PHE A 176 -12.89 -3.15 2.69
CA PHE A 176 -11.61 -3.81 2.47
C PHE A 176 -11.77 -5.31 2.20
N SER A 177 -10.81 -5.89 1.50
CA SER A 177 -10.74 -7.34 1.33
C SER A 177 -10.58 -8.05 2.69
N ASN A 178 -11.04 -9.30 2.77
CA ASN A 178 -10.93 -10.10 4.00
C ASN A 178 -9.49 -10.14 4.52
N GLY A 179 -8.50 -10.39 3.65
CA GLY A 179 -7.10 -10.45 4.07
C GLY A 179 -6.55 -9.11 4.60
N LEU A 180 -7.01 -7.98 4.06
CA LEU A 180 -6.62 -6.66 4.57
C LEU A 180 -7.27 -6.38 5.93
N ARG A 181 -8.56 -6.70 6.10
CA ARG A 181 -9.24 -6.59 7.39
C ARG A 181 -8.57 -7.44 8.46
N GLU A 182 -8.33 -8.73 8.18
CA GLU A 182 -7.64 -9.63 9.10
C GLU A 182 -6.25 -9.13 9.49
N LYS A 183 -5.54 -8.51 8.56
CA LYS A 183 -4.22 -7.92 8.84
C LYS A 183 -4.33 -6.77 9.82
N ILE A 184 -5.29 -5.86 9.63
CA ILE A 184 -5.55 -4.74 10.55
C ILE A 184 -6.04 -5.27 11.91
N GLU A 185 -6.97 -6.22 11.92
CA GLU A 185 -7.55 -6.80 13.13
C GLU A 185 -6.52 -7.52 14.03
N LYS A 186 -5.44 -8.04 13.44
CA LYS A 186 -4.34 -8.67 14.19
C LYS A 186 -3.41 -7.66 14.86
N SER A 187 -3.49 -6.37 14.50
CA SER A 187 -2.64 -5.36 15.12
C SER A 187 -3.00 -5.12 16.60
N PRO A 188 -2.03 -4.92 17.48
CA PRO A 188 -2.28 -4.61 18.89
C PRO A 188 -3.15 -3.37 19.07
N GLU A 189 -2.99 -2.35 18.21
CA GLU A 189 -3.76 -1.11 18.27
C GLU A 189 -5.24 -1.37 18.01
N TRP A 190 -5.57 -2.21 17.03
CA TRP A 190 -6.96 -2.58 16.75
C TRP A 190 -7.57 -3.40 17.89
N GLN A 191 -6.81 -4.37 18.42
CA GLN A 191 -7.27 -5.23 19.51
C GLN A 191 -7.50 -4.43 20.80
N ALA A 192 -6.66 -3.43 21.09
CA ALA A 192 -6.83 -2.56 22.25
C ALA A 192 -8.11 -1.72 22.20
N ARG A 193 -8.72 -1.51 21.03
CA ARG A 193 -10.02 -0.81 20.88
C ARG A 193 -11.19 -1.66 21.33
N GLY A 194 -11.11 -2.99 21.17
CA GLY A 194 -12.17 -3.94 21.53
C GLY A 194 -12.19 -4.39 22.99
N GLY A 195 -11.18 -4.04 23.76
CA GLY A 195 -11.01 -4.46 25.15
C GLY A 195 -10.35 -3.40 26.02
N SER A 196 -10.85 -3.22 27.24
CA SER A 196 -10.30 -2.33 28.28
C SER A 196 -8.79 -2.51 28.45
N SER A 197 -8.07 -1.42 28.21
CA SER A 197 -6.71 -1.05 28.64
C SER A 197 -5.75 -2.16 29.08
N ALA A 198 -4.84 -2.53 28.15
CA ALA A 198 -3.47 -2.88 28.54
C ALA A 198 -2.56 -1.69 28.18
N PRO A 199 -1.55 -1.34 29.02
CA PRO A 199 -0.72 -0.18 28.76
C PRO A 199 0.10 -0.37 27.49
N ALA A 200 0.15 0.69 26.64
CA ALA A 200 0.94 0.73 25.42
C ALA A 200 2.42 0.39 25.73
N PRO A 201 3.07 -0.47 24.96
CA PRO A 201 4.50 -0.70 25.11
C PRO A 201 5.25 0.60 24.80
N ALA A 202 6.14 0.98 25.72
CA ALA A 202 6.96 2.17 25.62
C ALA A 202 7.77 2.15 24.30
N LYS A 203 7.80 3.29 23.60
CA LYS A 203 8.63 3.52 22.42
C LYS A 203 10.07 3.15 22.74
N ALA A 204 10.56 2.06 22.16
CA ALA A 204 11.98 1.72 22.21
C ALA A 204 12.77 2.73 21.35
N PRO A 205 13.98 3.14 21.77
CA PRO A 205 14.82 4.03 20.97
C PRO A 205 15.22 3.34 19.67
N SER A 206 15.01 4.05 18.54
CA SER A 206 15.36 3.58 17.20
C SER A 206 16.86 3.38 17.07
N SER A 207 17.32 2.13 17.05
CA SER A 207 18.65 1.79 16.58
C SER A 207 18.61 1.66 15.05
N GLY A 208 19.47 2.39 14.35
CA GLY A 208 19.43 2.67 12.92
C GLY A 208 19.74 1.50 11.96
N PHE A 209 19.20 0.31 12.20
CA PHE A 209 19.38 -0.86 11.34
C PHE A 209 18.08 -1.51 10.85
N ASP A 210 16.92 -0.87 11.10
CA ASP A 210 15.63 -1.57 11.06
C ASP A 210 14.85 -1.54 9.73
N ASP A 211 15.36 -0.86 8.71
CA ASP A 211 14.53 -0.51 7.55
C ASP A 211 14.85 -1.26 6.24
N MET A 212 15.57 -2.37 6.28
CA MET A 212 15.93 -3.10 5.04
C MET A 212 14.92 -4.17 4.62
N ASP A 213 13.78 -4.30 5.32
CA ASP A 213 12.96 -5.50 5.25
C ASP A 213 11.69 -5.43 4.41
N ASP A 214 11.36 -4.27 3.85
CA ASP A 214 10.03 -4.11 3.28
C ASP A 214 9.86 -4.57 1.82
N ASP A 215 10.91 -5.00 1.13
CA ASP A 215 10.84 -5.19 -0.32
C ASP A 215 11.47 -6.46 -0.90
N ILE A 216 11.71 -7.50 -0.12
CA ILE A 216 12.14 -8.78 -0.72
C ILE A 216 10.95 -9.76 -0.68
N PRO A 217 10.28 -9.99 -1.82
CA PRO A 217 9.36 -11.11 -1.95
C PRO A 217 10.19 -12.40 -2.04
N PHE A 218 10.01 -13.29 -1.12
CA PHE A 218 10.39 -14.69 -1.25
C PHE A 218 9.19 -15.52 -1.67
#